data_71a38d4c8d67fc9f0f83bde68cd42174
#
_entry.id   71a38d4c8d67fc9f0f83bde68cd42174
#
_cell.length_a   1.000
_cell.length_b   1.000
_cell.length_c   1.000
_cell.angle_alpha   90.00
_cell.angle_beta   90.00
_cell.angle_gamma   90.00
#
_symmetry.space_group_name_H-M   'P 1'
#
loop_
_entity.id
_entity.type
_entity.pdbx_description
1 polymer ?
#
loop_
_entity_poly.entity_id
_entity_poly.type
_entity_poly.pdbx_seq_one_letter_code
_entity_poly.pdbx_strand_id
1 'polypeptide(L)'
;MTTLLKRLHQWLGLFSLTALVVFALTGLASLLPATPATSALARIVPYDAPPAFTDKQVADDLFDRLQLPEVGRIPEWAIEHNDTDQLELAFNGVNGTVVVTVDDANHRVLVVEQRASLRDYIGSAHATTVLHAAPDVRVRLWGAYVTFAIGALLFLSVSGVWLWLASRPGLWWAWLLAGSGSGLVALLWVVTR
;
A
#
# COMPACT_ATOMS: atom_id res chain seq x y z
N MET A 1 -31.22 19.80 -1.84
CA MET A 1 -29.81 19.38 -1.66
C MET A 1 -29.65 18.09 -0.87
N THR A 2 -30.32 17.93 0.27
CA THR A 2 -30.28 16.71 1.10
C THR A 2 -30.73 15.44 0.39
N THR A 3 -31.75 15.50 -0.50
CA THR A 3 -32.27 14.32 -1.22
C THR A 3 -31.25 13.74 -2.21
N LEU A 4 -30.54 14.60 -2.96
CA LEU A 4 -29.49 14.16 -3.89
C LEU A 4 -28.32 13.55 -3.12
N LEU A 5 -27.83 14.22 -2.06
CA LEU A 5 -26.77 13.71 -1.21
C LEU A 5 -27.12 12.36 -0.59
N LYS A 6 -28.37 12.19 -0.11
CA LYS A 6 -28.87 10.93 0.44
C LYS A 6 -28.82 9.80 -0.61
N ARG A 7 -29.27 10.08 -1.84
CA ARG A 7 -29.23 9.10 -2.94
C ARG A 7 -27.79 8.72 -3.31
N LEU A 8 -26.92 9.72 -3.46
CA LEU A 8 -25.49 9.48 -3.74
C LEU A 8 -24.83 8.64 -2.63
N HIS A 9 -25.06 8.99 -1.37
CA HIS A 9 -24.58 8.23 -0.23
C HIS A 9 -25.08 6.78 -0.26
N GLN A 10 -26.36 6.55 -0.53
CA GLN A 10 -26.93 5.21 -0.61
C GLN A 10 -26.35 4.39 -1.77
N TRP A 11 -26.29 4.96 -2.99
CA TRP A 11 -25.76 4.26 -4.15
C TRP A 11 -24.27 3.94 -4.01
N LEU A 12 -23.50 4.93 -3.57
CA LEU A 12 -22.07 4.75 -3.36
C LEU A 12 -21.80 3.77 -2.22
N GLY A 13 -22.58 3.83 -1.13
CA GLY A 13 -22.49 2.89 -0.02
C GLY A 13 -22.77 1.46 -0.43
N LEU A 14 -23.82 1.24 -1.24
CA LEU A 14 -24.14 -0.09 -1.75
C LEU A 14 -23.07 -0.61 -2.71
N PHE A 15 -22.58 0.24 -3.61
CA PHE A 15 -21.51 -0.11 -4.54
C PHE A 15 -20.19 -0.44 -3.81
N SER A 16 -19.87 0.31 -2.76
CA SER A 16 -18.64 0.13 -1.99
C SER A 16 -18.74 -0.94 -0.89
N LEU A 17 -19.91 -1.53 -0.66
CA LEU A 17 -20.12 -2.49 0.45
C LEU A 17 -19.13 -3.65 0.39
N THR A 18 -18.95 -4.24 -0.78
CA THR A 18 -18.00 -5.36 -0.97
C THR A 18 -16.57 -4.92 -0.67
N ALA A 19 -16.16 -3.73 -1.14
CA ALA A 19 -14.83 -3.18 -0.85
C ALA A 19 -14.61 -2.98 0.64
N LEU A 20 -15.61 -2.45 1.35
CA LEU A 20 -15.57 -2.24 2.81
C LEU A 20 -15.39 -3.55 3.57
N VAL A 21 -16.16 -4.58 3.20
CA VAL A 21 -16.05 -5.91 3.81
C VAL A 21 -14.67 -6.52 3.53
N VAL A 22 -14.19 -6.45 2.29
CA VAL A 22 -12.86 -6.95 1.93
C VAL A 22 -11.77 -6.22 2.72
N PHE A 23 -11.82 -4.88 2.80
CA PHE A 23 -10.83 -4.11 3.55
C PHE A 23 -10.88 -4.39 5.06
N ALA A 24 -12.06 -4.55 5.63
CA ALA A 24 -12.21 -4.93 7.04
C ALA A 24 -11.61 -6.32 7.31
N LEU A 25 -11.88 -7.29 6.45
CA LEU A 25 -11.35 -8.66 6.58
C LEU A 25 -9.83 -8.70 6.36
N THR A 26 -9.30 -7.96 5.39
CA THR A 26 -7.85 -7.88 5.13
C THR A 26 -7.13 -7.17 6.28
N GLY A 27 -7.71 -6.09 6.81
CA GLY A 27 -7.19 -5.41 7.99
C GLY A 27 -7.17 -6.33 9.22
N LEU A 28 -8.23 -7.11 9.43
CA LEU A 28 -8.27 -8.10 10.52
C LEU A 28 -7.23 -9.21 10.31
N ALA A 29 -7.08 -9.71 9.08
CA ALA A 29 -6.09 -10.73 8.76
C ALA A 29 -4.65 -10.24 9.00
N SER A 30 -4.37 -8.95 8.84
CA SER A 30 -3.05 -8.38 9.11
C SER A 30 -2.64 -8.41 10.59
N LEU A 31 -3.60 -8.57 11.52
CA LEU A 31 -3.32 -8.73 12.96
C LEU A 31 -2.80 -10.12 13.32
N LEU A 32 -2.96 -11.11 12.44
CA LEU A 32 -2.44 -12.45 12.68
C LEU A 32 -0.91 -12.45 12.57
N PRO A 33 -0.18 -13.32 13.28
CA PRO A 33 1.28 -13.43 13.18
C PRO A 33 1.74 -13.66 11.73
N ALA A 34 2.83 -13.03 11.31
CA ALA A 34 3.40 -13.23 9.98
C ALA A 34 3.81 -14.70 9.80
N THR A 35 3.45 -15.27 8.65
CA THR A 35 3.98 -16.58 8.25
C THR A 35 5.30 -16.36 7.51
N PRO A 36 6.30 -17.24 7.69
CA PRO A 36 7.55 -17.13 6.94
C PRO A 36 7.28 -17.08 5.43
N ALA A 37 8.05 -16.28 4.69
CA ALA A 37 7.96 -16.21 3.23
C ALA A 37 8.11 -17.63 2.65
N THR A 38 7.21 -18.00 1.76
CA THR A 38 7.03 -19.40 1.36
C THR A 38 8.13 -19.91 0.41
N SER A 39 8.86 -19.02 -0.25
CA SER A 39 10.01 -19.35 -1.11
C SER A 39 10.82 -18.11 -1.44
N ALA A 40 12.12 -18.18 -1.25
CA ALA A 40 13.05 -17.22 -1.80
C ALA A 40 13.72 -17.86 -3.03
N LEU A 41 13.58 -17.23 -4.21
CA LEU A 41 14.32 -17.60 -5.39
C LEU A 41 15.48 -16.61 -5.53
N ALA A 42 16.70 -17.13 -5.43
CA ALA A 42 17.89 -16.32 -5.62
C ALA A 42 18.47 -16.58 -7.00
N ARG A 43 18.80 -15.51 -7.74
CA ARG A 43 19.52 -15.58 -9.01
C ARG A 43 20.63 -14.54 -9.06
N ILE A 44 21.71 -14.87 -9.73
CA ILE A 44 22.82 -13.94 -9.98
C ILE A 44 22.73 -13.49 -11.44
N VAL A 45 22.79 -12.19 -11.66
CA VAL A 45 22.74 -11.59 -12.99
C VAL A 45 24.03 -10.76 -13.17
N PRO A 46 24.77 -10.94 -14.30
CA PRO A 46 25.88 -10.07 -14.62
C PRO A 46 25.42 -8.63 -14.75
N TYR A 47 26.12 -7.71 -14.09
CA TYR A 47 25.79 -6.29 -14.14
C TYR A 47 27.03 -5.46 -13.89
N ASP A 48 27.27 -4.49 -14.76
CA ASP A 48 28.27 -3.45 -14.61
C ASP A 48 27.55 -2.11 -14.51
N ALA A 49 27.64 -1.47 -13.37
CA ALA A 49 27.13 -0.11 -13.20
C ALA A 49 28.01 0.86 -13.99
N PRO A 50 27.44 1.71 -14.87
CA PRO A 50 28.22 2.76 -15.50
C PRO A 50 28.81 3.70 -14.44
N PRO A 51 30.13 4.02 -14.49
CA PRO A 51 30.81 4.74 -13.42
C PRO A 51 30.33 6.16 -13.15
N ALA A 52 29.47 6.70 -14.01
CA ALA A 52 28.85 8.03 -13.85
C ALA A 52 27.43 7.97 -13.29
N PHE A 53 26.88 6.78 -13.03
CA PHE A 53 25.51 6.64 -12.52
C PHE A 53 25.45 6.96 -11.04
N THR A 54 24.39 7.67 -10.65
CA THR A 54 23.97 7.78 -9.26
C THR A 54 23.21 6.49 -8.86
N ASP A 55 23.10 6.23 -7.56
CA ASP A 55 22.36 5.07 -7.04
C ASP A 55 20.94 4.99 -7.60
N LYS A 56 20.27 6.15 -7.76
CA LYS A 56 18.94 6.22 -8.38
C LYS A 56 18.97 5.80 -9.85
N GLN A 57 19.98 6.16 -10.60
CA GLN A 57 20.12 5.74 -12.00
C GLN A 57 20.44 4.26 -12.11
N VAL A 58 21.24 3.71 -11.19
CA VAL A 58 21.48 2.26 -11.09
C VAL A 58 20.16 1.52 -10.77
N ALA A 59 19.39 2.04 -9.82
CA ALA A 59 18.08 1.44 -9.47
C ALA A 59 17.11 1.43 -10.65
N ASP A 60 17.04 2.53 -11.42
CA ASP A 60 16.15 2.63 -12.58
C ASP A 60 16.62 1.74 -13.74
N ASP A 61 17.93 1.65 -13.99
CA ASP A 61 18.49 0.75 -15.02
C ASP A 61 18.24 -0.72 -14.67
N LEU A 62 18.45 -1.11 -13.40
CA LEU A 62 18.16 -2.46 -12.92
C LEU A 62 16.68 -2.78 -12.99
N PHE A 63 15.79 -1.84 -12.65
CA PHE A 63 14.36 -2.02 -12.80
C PHE A 63 13.96 -2.36 -14.24
N ASP A 64 14.50 -1.61 -15.21
CA ASP A 64 14.20 -1.83 -16.63
C ASP A 64 14.81 -3.12 -17.17
N ARG A 65 16.04 -3.48 -16.76
CA ARG A 65 16.72 -4.73 -17.19
C ARG A 65 16.10 -5.98 -16.60
N LEU A 66 15.72 -5.95 -15.33
CA LEU A 66 15.13 -7.09 -14.64
C LEU A 66 13.66 -7.31 -15.01
N GLN A 67 13.05 -6.35 -15.72
CA GLN A 67 11.64 -6.40 -16.17
C GLN A 67 10.69 -6.76 -15.03
N LEU A 68 10.69 -5.96 -13.97
CA LEU A 68 9.86 -6.17 -12.77
C LEU A 68 8.45 -5.57 -12.95
N PRO A 69 7.47 -6.32 -13.53
CA PRO A 69 6.19 -5.74 -13.94
C PRO A 69 5.24 -5.46 -12.78
N GLU A 70 5.41 -6.18 -11.67
CA GLU A 70 4.48 -6.14 -10.53
C GLU A 70 4.87 -5.09 -9.47
N VAL A 71 6.02 -4.45 -9.62
CA VAL A 71 6.57 -3.47 -8.68
C VAL A 71 6.73 -2.11 -9.36
N GLY A 72 6.75 -1.04 -8.56
CA GLY A 72 7.05 0.31 -9.03
C GLY A 72 8.55 0.62 -8.95
N ARG A 73 8.99 1.72 -9.57
CA ARG A 73 10.35 2.24 -9.41
C ARG A 73 10.57 2.67 -7.96
N ILE A 74 11.79 2.45 -7.45
CA ILE A 74 12.15 2.84 -6.09
C ILE A 74 12.31 4.37 -6.03
N PRO A 75 11.66 5.06 -5.09
CA PRO A 75 11.92 6.47 -4.86
C PRO A 75 13.31 6.66 -4.22
N GLU A 76 13.94 7.82 -4.45
CA GLU A 76 15.30 8.11 -4.00
C GLU A 76 15.51 7.93 -2.49
N TRP A 77 14.51 8.30 -1.69
CA TRP A 77 14.53 8.18 -0.23
C TRP A 77 14.49 6.74 0.30
N ALA A 78 14.20 5.74 -0.55
CA ALA A 78 14.13 4.33 -0.19
C ALA A 78 15.31 3.52 -0.76
N ILE A 79 16.35 4.19 -1.20
CA ILE A 79 17.61 3.58 -1.65
C ILE A 79 18.55 3.53 -0.46
N GLU A 80 19.03 2.36 -0.12
CA GLU A 80 19.84 2.12 1.06
C GLU A 80 21.12 1.36 0.70
N HIS A 81 22.17 1.51 1.53
CA HIS A 81 23.35 0.68 1.49
C HIS A 81 23.33 -0.27 2.70
N ASN A 82 23.72 -1.51 2.47
CA ASN A 82 23.81 -2.49 3.56
C ASN A 82 25.06 -2.26 4.42
N ASP A 83 25.23 -3.05 5.49
CA ASP A 83 26.37 -2.97 6.42
C ASP A 83 27.74 -3.15 5.75
N THR A 84 27.78 -3.68 4.53
CA THR A 84 29.00 -3.88 3.73
C THR A 84 29.18 -2.82 2.64
N ASP A 85 28.45 -1.71 2.74
CA ASP A 85 28.47 -0.58 1.79
C ASP A 85 28.05 -0.97 0.35
N GLN A 86 27.28 -2.07 0.20
CA GLN A 86 26.71 -2.47 -1.07
C GLN A 86 25.35 -1.84 -1.24
N LEU A 87 25.03 -1.39 -2.46
CA LEU A 87 23.71 -0.84 -2.78
C LEU A 87 22.64 -1.93 -2.70
N GLU A 88 21.66 -1.74 -1.81
CA GLU A 88 20.53 -2.64 -1.62
C GLU A 88 19.22 -1.98 -2.05
N LEU A 89 18.53 -2.60 -2.99
CA LEU A 89 17.33 -2.08 -3.62
C LEU A 89 16.16 -3.01 -3.32
N ALA A 90 15.19 -2.55 -2.53
CA ALA A 90 13.99 -3.31 -2.19
C ALA A 90 12.80 -2.88 -3.05
N PHE A 91 12.47 -3.65 -4.07
CA PHE A 91 11.30 -3.45 -4.92
C PHE A 91 10.08 -4.13 -4.30
N ASN A 92 9.22 -3.35 -3.67
CA ASN A 92 8.01 -3.86 -3.02
C ASN A 92 6.84 -3.94 -4.01
N GLY A 93 6.25 -5.12 -4.12
CA GLY A 93 5.05 -5.39 -4.90
C GLY A 93 3.92 -5.95 -4.06
N VAL A 94 2.73 -6.07 -4.65
CA VAL A 94 1.56 -6.66 -3.97
C VAL A 94 1.80 -8.12 -3.61
N ASN A 95 2.57 -8.84 -4.44
CA ASN A 95 2.76 -10.29 -4.35
C ASN A 95 4.11 -10.68 -3.70
N GLY A 96 4.84 -9.73 -3.17
CA GLY A 96 6.12 -9.96 -2.52
C GLY A 96 7.12 -8.83 -2.74
N THR A 97 8.36 -9.11 -2.38
CA THR A 97 9.47 -8.16 -2.48
C THR A 97 10.58 -8.78 -3.34
N VAL A 98 11.18 -7.98 -4.21
CA VAL A 98 12.41 -8.31 -4.93
C VAL A 98 13.52 -7.47 -4.34
N VAL A 99 14.46 -8.11 -3.65
CA VAL A 99 15.67 -7.47 -3.12
C VAL A 99 16.80 -7.68 -4.10
N VAL A 100 17.43 -6.59 -4.51
CA VAL A 100 18.56 -6.59 -5.44
C VAL A 100 19.76 -5.99 -4.73
N THR A 101 20.81 -6.78 -4.53
CA THR A 101 22.09 -6.32 -3.95
C THR A 101 23.11 -6.21 -5.06
N VAL A 102 23.70 -5.02 -5.22
CA VAL A 102 24.72 -4.74 -6.24
C VAL A 102 26.09 -5.06 -5.67
N ASP A 103 26.81 -5.96 -6.33
CA ASP A 103 28.18 -6.37 -6.00
C ASP A 103 29.11 -5.87 -7.10
N ASP A 104 29.49 -4.59 -7.03
CA ASP A 104 30.33 -3.93 -8.03
C ASP A 104 31.71 -4.59 -8.16
N ALA A 105 32.25 -5.11 -7.06
CA ALA A 105 33.56 -5.76 -7.05
C ALA A 105 33.61 -7.02 -7.92
N ASN A 106 32.46 -7.71 -8.06
CA ASN A 106 32.33 -8.93 -8.85
C ASN A 106 31.49 -8.76 -10.12
N HIS A 107 31.17 -7.51 -10.50
CA HIS A 107 30.38 -7.18 -11.71
C HIS A 107 29.07 -7.96 -11.81
N ARG A 108 28.31 -8.02 -10.72
CA ARG A 108 27.08 -8.82 -10.63
C ARG A 108 26.08 -8.21 -9.68
N VAL A 109 24.83 -8.61 -9.84
CA VAL A 109 23.77 -8.36 -8.86
C VAL A 109 23.20 -9.69 -8.35
N LEU A 110 22.93 -9.75 -7.07
CA LEU A 110 22.16 -10.81 -6.43
C LEU A 110 20.71 -10.36 -6.37
N VAL A 111 19.83 -11.09 -7.06
CA VAL A 111 18.38 -10.85 -7.06
C VAL A 111 17.72 -11.92 -6.23
N VAL A 112 17.05 -11.52 -5.17
CA VAL A 112 16.31 -12.42 -4.27
C VAL A 112 14.82 -12.07 -4.37
N GLU A 113 14.05 -12.96 -4.97
CA GLU A 113 12.60 -12.83 -5.09
C GLU A 113 11.92 -13.56 -3.93
N GLN A 114 11.24 -12.82 -3.07
CA GLN A 114 10.48 -13.36 -1.94
C GLN A 114 8.98 -13.20 -2.24
N ARG A 115 8.29 -14.31 -2.45
CA ARG A 115 6.84 -14.27 -2.62
C ARG A 115 6.14 -14.07 -1.29
N ALA A 116 5.18 -13.16 -1.27
CA ALA A 116 4.32 -12.95 -0.12
C ALA A 116 3.53 -14.23 0.20
N SER A 117 3.38 -14.53 1.48
CA SER A 117 2.37 -15.51 1.90
C SER A 117 0.97 -15.01 1.50
N LEU A 118 -0.02 -15.92 1.41
CA LEU A 118 -1.40 -15.50 1.12
C LEU A 118 -1.89 -14.41 2.09
N ARG A 119 -1.51 -14.52 3.36
CA ARG A 119 -1.83 -13.51 4.38
C ARG A 119 -1.19 -12.17 4.08
N ASP A 120 0.12 -12.15 3.78
CA ASP A 120 0.86 -10.92 3.52
C ASP A 120 0.38 -10.28 2.21
N TYR A 121 0.05 -11.09 1.19
CA TYR A 121 -0.61 -10.64 -0.03
C TYR A 121 -1.95 -9.96 0.28
N ILE A 122 -2.81 -10.60 1.09
CA ILE A 122 -4.10 -10.04 1.49
C ILE A 122 -3.87 -8.76 2.30
N GLY A 123 -2.91 -8.74 3.23
CA GLY A 123 -2.57 -7.57 4.04
C GLY A 123 -2.04 -6.39 3.23
N SER A 124 -1.21 -6.62 2.20
CA SER A 124 -0.65 -5.58 1.35
C SER A 124 -1.57 -5.11 0.23
N ALA A 125 -2.53 -5.95 -0.19
CA ALA A 125 -3.41 -5.64 -1.32
C ALA A 125 -4.21 -4.35 -1.14
N HIS A 126 -4.66 -4.04 0.09
CA HIS A 126 -5.41 -2.82 0.37
C HIS A 126 -4.54 -1.55 0.41
N ALA A 127 -3.23 -1.68 0.54
CA ALA A 127 -2.30 -0.56 0.56
C ALA A 127 -1.80 -0.18 -0.85
N THR A 128 -2.06 -1.02 -1.86
CA THR A 128 -1.63 -0.77 -3.24
C THR A 128 -2.52 0.27 -3.89
N THR A 129 -1.97 1.46 -4.14
CA THR A 129 -2.68 2.58 -4.78
C THR A 129 -2.12 2.86 -6.18
N VAL A 130 -2.73 3.79 -6.91
CA VAL A 130 -2.22 4.28 -8.21
C VAL A 130 -0.81 4.86 -8.14
N LEU A 131 -0.36 5.27 -6.95
CA LEU A 131 0.98 5.83 -6.72
C LEU A 131 2.11 4.81 -6.91
N HIS A 132 1.80 3.50 -6.86
CA HIS A 132 2.78 2.45 -7.10
C HIS A 132 3.30 2.40 -8.55
N ALA A 133 2.56 3.03 -9.50
CA ALA A 133 2.98 3.20 -10.88
C ALA A 133 3.58 1.94 -11.56
N ALA A 134 3.13 0.75 -11.15
CA ALA A 134 3.62 -0.52 -11.68
C ALA A 134 3.33 -0.63 -13.20
N PRO A 135 4.23 -1.22 -14.01
CA PRO A 135 4.01 -1.43 -15.45
C PRO A 135 2.83 -2.35 -15.74
N ASP A 136 2.56 -3.36 -14.91
CA ASP A 136 1.46 -4.31 -15.11
C ASP A 136 0.09 -3.61 -15.01
N VAL A 137 -0.70 -3.75 -16.06
CA VAL A 137 -2.04 -3.17 -16.15
C VAL A 137 -2.97 -3.68 -15.04
N ARG A 138 -2.82 -4.93 -14.61
CA ARG A 138 -3.64 -5.53 -13.54
C ARG A 138 -3.37 -4.84 -12.20
N VAL A 139 -2.10 -4.60 -11.88
CA VAL A 139 -1.71 -3.88 -10.67
C VAL A 139 -2.20 -2.43 -10.70
N ARG A 140 -2.14 -1.76 -11.87
CA ARG A 140 -2.67 -0.40 -12.05
C ARG A 140 -4.19 -0.33 -11.88
N LEU A 141 -4.93 -1.29 -12.45
CA LEU A 141 -6.39 -1.36 -12.30
C LEU A 141 -6.77 -1.63 -10.85
N TRP A 142 -6.05 -2.52 -10.17
CA TRP A 142 -6.24 -2.77 -8.75
C TRP A 142 -5.95 -1.51 -7.93
N GLY A 143 -4.83 -0.83 -8.17
CA GLY A 143 -4.49 0.43 -7.50
C GLY A 143 -5.55 1.53 -7.72
N ALA A 144 -6.10 1.64 -8.95
CA ALA A 144 -7.20 2.55 -9.25
C ALA A 144 -8.46 2.21 -8.44
N TYR A 145 -8.81 0.92 -8.35
CA TYR A 145 -9.93 0.46 -7.55
C TYR A 145 -9.75 0.77 -6.06
N VAL A 146 -8.57 0.49 -5.50
CA VAL A 146 -8.25 0.80 -4.08
C VAL A 146 -8.32 2.30 -3.83
N THR A 147 -7.74 3.12 -4.71
CA THR A 147 -7.80 4.59 -4.61
C THR A 147 -9.25 5.10 -4.64
N PHE A 148 -10.07 4.56 -5.55
CA PHE A 148 -11.49 4.86 -5.60
C PHE A 148 -12.20 4.46 -4.30
N ALA A 149 -11.93 3.26 -3.76
CA ALA A 149 -12.54 2.77 -2.53
C ALA A 149 -12.20 3.66 -1.31
N ILE A 150 -10.94 4.13 -1.22
CA ILE A 150 -10.53 5.09 -0.18
C ILE A 150 -11.31 6.42 -0.32
N GLY A 151 -11.41 6.95 -1.55
CA GLY A 151 -12.19 8.16 -1.82
C GLY A 151 -13.67 8.00 -1.48
N ALA A 152 -14.26 6.84 -1.83
CA ALA A 152 -15.63 6.49 -1.50
C ALA A 152 -15.85 6.42 0.03
N LEU A 153 -14.93 5.82 0.77
CA LEU A 153 -14.95 5.76 2.24
C LEU A 153 -14.97 7.16 2.86
N LEU A 154 -14.07 8.04 2.41
CA LEU A 154 -14.02 9.43 2.89
C LEU A 154 -15.33 10.16 2.59
N PHE A 155 -15.84 10.03 1.35
CA PHE A 155 -17.12 10.63 0.99
C PHE A 155 -18.27 10.10 1.85
N LEU A 156 -18.35 8.78 2.06
CA LEU A 156 -19.39 8.14 2.88
C LEU A 156 -19.32 8.61 4.33
N SER A 157 -18.12 8.72 4.89
CA SER A 157 -17.92 9.21 6.25
C SER A 157 -18.39 10.66 6.40
N VAL A 158 -17.93 11.56 5.53
CA VAL A 158 -18.32 12.97 5.58
C VAL A 158 -19.80 13.16 5.31
N SER A 159 -20.33 12.51 4.26
CA SER A 159 -21.76 12.60 3.91
C SER A 159 -22.65 11.96 4.95
N GLY A 160 -22.23 10.89 5.60
CA GLY A 160 -22.92 10.26 6.71
C GLY A 160 -23.07 11.19 7.91
N VAL A 161 -21.96 11.83 8.33
CA VAL A 161 -21.99 12.85 9.40
C VAL A 161 -22.90 14.01 9.03
N TRP A 162 -22.78 14.51 7.78
CA TRP A 162 -23.65 15.61 7.31
C TRP A 162 -25.13 15.23 7.35
N LEU A 163 -25.49 14.06 6.82
CA LEU A 163 -26.89 13.59 6.81
C LEU A 163 -27.42 13.37 8.24
N TRP A 164 -26.57 12.88 9.12
CA TRP A 164 -26.92 12.72 10.54
C TRP A 164 -27.18 14.09 11.19
N LEU A 165 -26.30 15.07 11.03
CA LEU A 165 -26.49 16.43 11.53
C LEU A 165 -27.74 17.08 10.94
N ALA A 166 -28.00 16.91 9.64
CA ALA A 166 -29.17 17.46 8.97
C ALA A 166 -30.49 16.83 9.44
N SER A 167 -30.47 15.62 9.97
CA SER A 167 -31.64 14.95 10.59
C SER A 167 -31.99 15.49 11.97
N ARG A 168 -31.18 16.37 12.54
CA ARG A 168 -31.33 16.99 13.88
C ARG A 168 -31.53 15.92 14.97
N PRO A 169 -30.58 15.01 15.18
CA PRO A 169 -30.72 13.94 16.14
C PRO A 169 -30.82 14.53 17.56
N GLY A 170 -31.96 14.31 18.24
CA GLY A 170 -32.16 14.70 19.65
C GLY A 170 -31.43 13.79 20.64
N LEU A 171 -30.61 12.85 20.16
CA LEU A 171 -29.97 11.81 20.94
C LEU A 171 -28.63 12.30 21.50
N TRP A 172 -28.63 12.84 22.71
CA TRP A 172 -27.41 13.35 23.36
C TRP A 172 -26.31 12.31 23.53
N TRP A 173 -26.67 11.04 23.76
CA TRP A 173 -25.71 9.95 23.88
C TRP A 173 -24.96 9.65 22.57
N ALA A 174 -25.54 9.93 21.41
CA ALA A 174 -24.87 9.78 20.13
C ALA A 174 -23.72 10.79 19.99
N TRP A 175 -23.89 12.00 20.53
CA TRP A 175 -22.80 12.99 20.59
C TRP A 175 -21.68 12.54 21.53
N LEU A 176 -22.03 11.90 22.65
CA LEU A 176 -21.02 11.32 23.57
C LEU A 176 -20.24 10.21 22.89
N LEU A 177 -20.89 9.32 22.15
CA LEU A 177 -20.22 8.25 21.40
C LEU A 177 -19.30 8.80 20.30
N ALA A 178 -19.77 9.77 19.52
CA ALA A 178 -18.95 10.41 18.49
C ALA A 178 -17.74 11.15 19.10
N GLY A 179 -17.95 11.88 20.21
CA GLY A 179 -16.90 12.59 20.91
C GLY A 179 -15.89 11.66 21.59
N SER A 180 -16.34 10.59 22.23
CA SER A 180 -15.45 9.61 22.88
C SER A 180 -14.62 8.84 21.84
N GLY A 181 -15.20 8.43 20.72
CA GLY A 181 -14.46 7.78 19.63
C GLY A 181 -13.38 8.69 19.06
N SER A 182 -13.73 9.93 18.73
CA SER A 182 -12.75 10.91 18.22
C SER A 182 -11.67 11.25 19.25
N GLY A 183 -12.05 11.39 20.53
CA GLY A 183 -11.12 11.64 21.63
C GLY A 183 -10.15 10.48 21.84
N LEU A 184 -10.62 9.23 21.73
CA LEU A 184 -9.76 8.04 21.84
C LEU A 184 -8.73 8.01 20.71
N VAL A 185 -9.14 8.27 19.46
CA VAL A 185 -8.22 8.31 18.32
C VAL A 185 -7.16 9.40 18.53
N ALA A 186 -7.58 10.60 18.93
CA ALA A 186 -6.65 11.71 19.21
C ALA A 186 -5.67 11.37 20.33
N LEU A 187 -6.15 10.75 21.42
CA LEU A 187 -5.32 10.31 22.53
C LEU A 187 -4.28 9.27 22.09
N LEU A 188 -4.71 8.22 21.38
CA LEU A 188 -3.81 7.19 20.88
C LEU A 188 -2.77 7.78 19.95
N TRP A 189 -3.15 8.70 19.07
CA TRP A 189 -2.21 9.35 18.16
C TRP A 189 -1.14 10.18 18.89
N VAL A 190 -1.51 10.86 19.98
CA VAL A 190 -0.55 11.64 20.79
C VAL A 190 0.38 10.71 21.57
N VAL A 191 -0.15 9.63 22.14
CA VAL A 191 0.63 8.70 22.98
C VAL A 191 1.60 7.84 22.17
N THR A 192 1.27 7.54 20.90
CA THR A 192 2.10 6.71 20.00
C THR A 192 3.13 7.51 19.19
N ARG A 193 3.17 8.81 19.35
CA ARG A 193 4.10 9.72 18.66
C ARG A 193 5.31 10.08 19.51
#